data_5cfbff7ef42c45c25f7c3099fd9ad99e
#
_entry.id   5cfbff7ef42c45c25f7c3099fd9ad99e
#
_cell.length_a   1.000
_cell.length_b   1.000
_cell.length_c   1.000
_cell.angle_alpha   90.00
_cell.angle_beta   90.00
_cell.angle_gamma   90.00
#
_symmetry.space_group_name_H-M   'P 1'
#
loop_
_entity.id
_entity.type
_entity.pdbx_description
1 polymer ?
#
loop_
_entity_poly.entity_id
_entity_poly.type
_entity_poly.pdbx_seq_one_letter_code
_entity_poly.pdbx_strand_id
1 'polypeptide(L)'
;MASCSQSDLTAVTIPNVVPSLKLYGKTSNNQRFFLSDNPETISSSVPFTNGFATLWADTASGLQSVTYRMFVWHLNNTGATIKFGVTIGNGSSGSTYQVSGVKDCVETITNFVAHGKCAAKALLGNTLTPSSPVDNSIAAGKVGLVKEWKVPNGYLVGGIIEFTLSSSSPMSYKVRTVAAKSTTADLRSNQNAVVSPVGTHPRGSWNFSNIDGYGTSDGAAALYTVGDGNKSFSINNGINDNLMTKDTSYMPSEAVATNKGHYGVIYKANITFKNPTQADKALKVYLTGRGGSYGGAVRWNNGPTYGVPTLASNTQGVRIATFTIPKGTSVTHSVYTSTAGSLNTPAAILITE
;
A
#
# COMPACT_ATOMS: atom_id res chain seq x y z
N MET A 1 -5.24 -22.47 -4.44
CA MET A 1 -5.60 -21.06 -4.69
C MET A 1 -5.54 -20.81 -6.18
N ALA A 2 -6.50 -20.09 -6.75
CA ALA A 2 -6.43 -19.70 -8.15
C ALA A 2 -5.18 -18.83 -8.33
N SER A 3 -4.32 -19.15 -9.31
CA SER A 3 -3.15 -18.34 -9.62
C SER A 3 -3.62 -16.92 -9.97
N CYS A 4 -3.26 -15.94 -9.17
CA CYS A 4 -3.53 -14.54 -9.49
C CYS A 4 -2.85 -14.23 -10.83
N SER A 5 -3.61 -13.76 -11.83
CA SER A 5 -3.03 -13.22 -13.06
C SER A 5 -2.25 -11.95 -12.69
N GLN A 6 -0.92 -12.05 -12.74
CA GLN A 6 -0.01 -11.00 -12.28
C GLN A 6 0.10 -9.84 -13.29
N SER A 7 -0.30 -10.08 -14.54
CA SER A 7 -0.18 -9.11 -15.63
C SER A 7 -1.31 -9.31 -16.61
N ASP A 8 -2.15 -8.29 -16.75
CA ASP A 8 -3.24 -8.28 -17.73
C ASP A 8 -2.87 -7.41 -18.94
N LEU A 9 -1.84 -6.57 -18.81
CA LEU A 9 -1.37 -5.66 -19.83
C LEU A 9 0.00 -6.08 -20.34
N THR A 10 0.26 -5.76 -21.61
CA THR A 10 1.55 -6.03 -22.26
C THR A 10 2.45 -4.79 -22.17
N ALA A 11 3.70 -5.01 -21.75
CA ALA A 11 4.72 -3.97 -21.78
C ALA A 11 5.06 -3.60 -23.23
N VAL A 12 5.15 -2.32 -23.50
CA VAL A 12 5.55 -1.77 -24.81
C VAL A 12 6.70 -0.79 -24.64
N THR A 13 7.52 -0.64 -25.67
CA THR A 13 8.54 0.41 -25.72
C THR A 13 7.85 1.78 -25.80
N ILE A 14 8.32 2.73 -25.02
CA ILE A 14 7.82 4.10 -24.98
C ILE A 14 8.97 5.11 -25.14
N PRO A 15 8.68 6.34 -25.61
CA PRO A 15 9.66 7.40 -25.60
C PRO A 15 10.05 7.75 -24.15
N ASN A 16 11.33 8.01 -23.92
CA ASN A 16 11.83 8.47 -22.63
C ASN A 16 11.53 9.97 -22.45
N VAL A 17 10.37 10.28 -21.89
CA VAL A 17 9.93 11.67 -21.63
C VAL A 17 10.11 11.95 -20.15
N VAL A 18 11.04 12.84 -19.83
CA VAL A 18 11.25 13.28 -18.43
C VAL A 18 9.97 13.91 -17.88
N PRO A 19 9.51 13.56 -16.67
CA PRO A 19 8.33 14.19 -16.09
C PRO A 19 8.46 15.69 -15.98
N SER A 20 7.53 16.42 -16.62
CA SER A 20 7.46 17.88 -16.58
C SER A 20 6.92 18.41 -15.24
N LEU A 21 6.23 17.57 -14.50
CA LEU A 21 5.62 17.89 -13.21
C LEU A 21 5.63 16.68 -12.27
N LYS A 22 5.97 16.91 -11.01
CA LYS A 22 5.75 15.97 -9.90
C LYS A 22 4.41 16.32 -9.26
N LEU A 23 3.45 15.38 -9.28
CA LEU A 23 2.13 15.64 -8.73
C LEU A 23 2.19 15.90 -7.22
N TYR A 24 1.32 16.77 -6.74
CA TYR A 24 1.13 17.08 -5.32
C TYR A 24 0.10 16.13 -4.73
N GLY A 25 0.41 15.55 -3.57
CA GLY A 25 -0.48 14.63 -2.88
C GLY A 25 -1.47 15.35 -1.96
N LYS A 26 -2.69 14.81 -1.90
CA LYS A 26 -3.67 15.13 -0.87
C LYS A 26 -4.26 13.82 -0.32
N THR A 27 -4.56 13.79 0.97
CA THR A 27 -5.27 12.65 1.56
C THR A 27 -6.71 12.60 1.04
N SER A 28 -7.21 11.39 0.73
CA SER A 28 -8.53 11.25 0.12
C SER A 28 -9.49 10.31 0.87
N ASN A 29 -9.07 9.78 2.01
CA ASN A 29 -9.90 9.00 2.91
C ASN A 29 -9.41 9.12 4.36
N ASN A 30 -10.15 8.53 5.30
CA ASN A 30 -9.84 8.49 6.74
C ASN A 30 -9.65 7.06 7.27
N GLN A 31 -9.37 6.08 6.40
CA GLN A 31 -9.02 4.73 6.81
C GLN A 31 -7.62 4.72 7.41
N ARG A 32 -7.46 4.17 8.61
CA ARG A 32 -6.17 4.10 9.30
C ARG A 32 -5.23 3.14 8.58
N PHE A 33 -4.05 3.64 8.20
CA PHE A 33 -3.03 2.86 7.51
C PHE A 33 -1.95 2.42 8.49
N PHE A 34 -1.57 1.15 8.41
CA PHE A 34 -0.52 0.54 9.22
C PHE A 34 0.50 -0.12 8.29
N LEU A 35 1.71 0.38 8.29
CA LEU A 35 2.80 -0.15 7.50
C LEU A 35 3.79 -0.88 8.39
N SER A 36 4.02 -2.16 8.13
CA SER A 36 5.00 -3.00 8.80
C SER A 36 5.91 -3.65 7.77
N ASP A 37 7.01 -2.96 7.46
CA ASP A 37 8.05 -3.39 6.53
C ASP A 37 9.46 -3.19 7.14
N ASN A 38 9.52 -3.00 8.47
CA ASN A 38 10.78 -2.91 9.19
C ASN A 38 10.70 -3.66 10.54
N PRO A 39 11.61 -4.61 10.77
CA PRO A 39 12.65 -5.08 9.83
C PRO A 39 12.06 -5.82 8.63
N GLU A 40 12.50 -5.50 7.40
CA GLU A 40 12.07 -6.25 6.21
C GLU A 40 12.52 -7.72 6.31
N THR A 41 13.76 -7.93 6.74
CA THR A 41 14.28 -9.28 6.99
C THR A 41 14.35 -9.56 8.49
N ILE A 42 13.55 -10.52 8.94
CA ILE A 42 13.62 -11.05 10.30
C ILE A 42 14.77 -12.07 10.34
N SER A 43 15.91 -11.68 10.92
CA SER A 43 17.12 -12.50 11.03
C SER A 43 17.56 -12.63 12.49
N SER A 44 18.74 -13.19 12.72
CA SER A 44 19.35 -13.27 14.05
C SER A 44 19.61 -11.91 14.70
N SER A 45 19.65 -10.83 13.91
CA SER A 45 19.81 -9.46 14.42
C SER A 45 18.53 -8.88 15.06
N VAL A 46 17.36 -9.49 14.83
CA VAL A 46 16.11 -9.09 15.45
C VAL A 46 16.00 -9.74 16.85
N PRO A 47 15.92 -8.95 17.92
CA PRO A 47 15.81 -9.50 19.26
C PRO A 47 14.44 -10.12 19.51
N PHE A 48 14.43 -11.39 19.89
CA PHE A 48 13.23 -12.10 20.38
C PHE A 48 13.28 -12.20 21.90
N THR A 49 12.56 -11.33 22.59
CA THR A 49 12.44 -11.36 24.05
C THR A 49 11.39 -12.39 24.46
N ASN A 50 11.75 -13.37 25.27
CA ASN A 50 10.89 -14.50 25.66
C ASN A 50 10.31 -15.25 24.43
N GLY A 51 11.06 -15.30 23.34
CA GLY A 51 10.64 -15.97 22.09
C GLY A 51 9.75 -15.14 21.17
N PHE A 52 9.45 -13.87 21.48
CA PHE A 52 8.60 -12.97 20.69
C PHE A 52 9.33 -11.69 20.27
N ALA A 53 8.93 -11.14 19.14
CA ALA A 53 9.31 -9.82 18.65
C ALA A 53 8.08 -9.03 18.20
N THR A 54 7.89 -7.81 18.69
CA THR A 54 6.92 -6.86 18.12
C THR A 54 7.61 -6.07 17.02
N LEU A 55 7.16 -6.24 15.77
CA LEU A 55 7.81 -5.62 14.62
C LEU A 55 7.34 -4.17 14.43
N TRP A 56 6.03 -3.93 14.56
CA TRP A 56 5.43 -2.61 14.61
C TRP A 56 4.21 -2.60 15.54
N ALA A 57 3.92 -1.45 16.09
CA ALA A 57 2.72 -1.22 16.90
C ALA A 57 2.10 0.13 16.60
N ASP A 58 0.77 0.20 16.67
CA ASP A 58 -0.02 1.41 16.57
C ASP A 58 -0.96 1.50 17.76
N THR A 59 -0.86 2.58 18.53
CA THR A 59 -1.67 2.83 19.72
C THR A 59 -2.60 4.00 19.47
N ALA A 60 -3.88 3.85 19.78
CA ALA A 60 -4.85 4.92 19.67
C ALA A 60 -5.94 4.83 20.74
N SER A 61 -6.63 5.95 20.95
CA SER A 61 -7.74 6.08 21.90
C SER A 61 -8.82 7.04 21.38
N GLY A 62 -10.00 6.97 21.97
CA GLY A 62 -11.10 7.92 21.76
C GLY A 62 -12.07 7.56 20.64
N LEU A 63 -11.76 6.59 19.76
CA LEU A 63 -12.66 6.16 18.69
C LEU A 63 -13.56 5.01 19.14
N GLN A 64 -14.80 4.99 18.68
CA GLN A 64 -15.71 3.84 18.86
C GLN A 64 -15.63 2.85 17.69
N SER A 65 -15.15 3.30 16.55
CA SER A 65 -14.91 2.46 15.37
C SER A 65 -13.74 2.97 14.57
N VAL A 66 -12.93 2.06 14.05
CA VAL A 66 -11.80 2.36 13.16
C VAL A 66 -11.63 1.24 12.15
N THR A 67 -11.48 1.60 10.89
CA THR A 67 -11.13 0.65 9.83
C THR A 67 -9.64 0.78 9.53
N TYR A 68 -8.95 -0.36 9.55
CA TYR A 68 -7.54 -0.47 9.23
C TYR A 68 -7.34 -0.99 7.81
N ARG A 69 -6.30 -0.48 7.15
CA ARG A 69 -5.57 -1.14 6.09
C ARG A 69 -4.14 -1.33 6.56
N MET A 70 -3.65 -2.57 6.51
CA MET A 70 -2.27 -2.90 6.86
C MET A 70 -1.56 -3.41 5.61
N PHE A 71 -0.35 -2.91 5.40
CA PHE A 71 0.65 -3.53 4.52
C PHE A 71 1.70 -4.18 5.40
N VAL A 72 1.90 -5.48 5.24
CA VAL A 72 2.91 -6.26 5.96
C VAL A 72 3.88 -6.88 4.96
N TRP A 73 5.21 -6.84 5.28
CA TRP A 73 6.21 -7.32 4.35
C TRP A 73 7.47 -7.72 5.11
N HIS A 74 7.59 -9.03 5.43
CA HIS A 74 8.68 -9.54 6.25
C HIS A 74 9.21 -10.86 5.71
N LEU A 75 10.49 -10.89 5.35
CA LEU A 75 11.22 -12.10 4.96
C LEU A 75 11.74 -12.81 6.22
N ASN A 76 11.43 -14.08 6.39
CA ASN A 76 12.02 -14.88 7.45
C ASN A 76 13.40 -15.41 7.03
N ASN A 77 14.44 -14.97 7.71
CA ASN A 77 15.82 -15.45 7.56
C ASN A 77 16.43 -15.83 8.93
N THR A 78 15.63 -16.49 9.77
CA THR A 78 16.07 -16.91 11.12
C THR A 78 16.73 -18.26 11.16
N GLY A 79 16.73 -19.01 10.05
CA GLY A 79 17.18 -20.40 9.99
C GLY A 79 16.11 -21.45 10.36
N ALA A 80 14.94 -21.01 10.84
CA ALA A 80 13.83 -21.90 11.24
C ALA A 80 12.48 -21.32 10.80
N THR A 81 11.42 -22.15 10.85
CA THR A 81 10.06 -21.67 10.66
C THR A 81 9.64 -20.86 11.88
N ILE A 82 9.14 -19.63 11.65
CA ILE A 82 8.57 -18.76 12.68
C ILE A 82 7.05 -18.68 12.55
N LYS A 83 6.38 -18.15 13.58
CA LYS A 83 4.99 -17.71 13.51
C LYS A 83 4.98 -16.20 13.38
N PHE A 84 4.11 -15.65 12.51
CA PHE A 84 3.83 -14.23 12.36
C PHE A 84 2.34 -13.99 12.51
N GLY A 85 1.91 -12.85 13.06
CA GLY A 85 0.50 -12.52 13.13
C GLY A 85 0.21 -11.08 13.51
N VAL A 86 -1.09 -10.76 13.47
CA VAL A 86 -1.65 -9.45 13.83
C VAL A 86 -2.47 -9.60 15.11
N THR A 87 -2.10 -8.86 16.15
CA THR A 87 -2.79 -8.87 17.45
C THR A 87 -3.35 -7.51 17.79
N ILE A 88 -4.41 -7.49 18.61
CA ILE A 88 -5.05 -6.26 19.12
C ILE A 88 -5.15 -6.36 20.63
N GLY A 89 -4.50 -5.44 21.34
CA GLY A 89 -4.68 -5.27 22.78
C GLY A 89 -5.89 -4.38 23.08
N ASN A 90 -6.82 -4.87 23.86
CA ASN A 90 -7.93 -4.09 24.41
C ASN A 90 -7.51 -3.48 25.75
N GLY A 91 -7.21 -2.19 25.75
CA GLY A 91 -6.80 -1.44 26.95
C GLY A 91 -7.97 -0.87 27.77
N SER A 92 -9.24 -1.15 27.43
CA SER A 92 -10.36 -0.71 28.23
C SER A 92 -10.51 -1.52 29.51
N SER A 93 -11.14 -0.94 30.52
CA SER A 93 -11.45 -1.60 31.80
C SER A 93 -12.78 -2.35 31.81
N GLY A 94 -13.67 -2.12 30.81
CA GLY A 94 -15.00 -2.68 30.85
C GLY A 94 -15.67 -2.99 29.51
N SER A 95 -15.10 -2.51 28.40
CA SER A 95 -15.71 -2.68 27.07
C SER A 95 -15.06 -3.81 26.27
N THR A 96 -15.88 -4.63 25.66
CA THR A 96 -15.44 -5.64 24.67
C THR A 96 -15.28 -4.98 23.31
N TYR A 97 -14.20 -5.35 22.59
CA TYR A 97 -13.99 -4.91 21.21
C TYR A 97 -14.42 -6.01 20.23
N GLN A 98 -14.99 -5.59 19.10
CA GLN A 98 -15.38 -6.46 18.01
C GLN A 98 -14.43 -6.27 16.83
N VAL A 99 -13.97 -7.38 16.25
CA VAL A 99 -13.19 -7.41 15.00
C VAL A 99 -14.07 -7.97 13.89
N SER A 100 -14.27 -7.20 12.84
CA SER A 100 -15.17 -7.55 11.74
C SER A 100 -14.61 -7.12 10.38
N GLY A 101 -15.26 -7.57 9.29
CA GLY A 101 -14.92 -7.15 7.94
C GLY A 101 -13.49 -7.50 7.53
N VAL A 102 -12.92 -8.57 8.09
CA VAL A 102 -11.56 -9.00 7.73
C VAL A 102 -11.55 -9.48 6.29
N LYS A 103 -10.65 -8.90 5.50
CA LYS A 103 -10.35 -9.35 4.15
C LYS A 103 -8.87 -9.16 3.87
N ASP A 104 -8.25 -10.09 3.18
CA ASP A 104 -6.80 -10.08 3.00
C ASP A 104 -6.33 -10.74 1.71
N CYS A 105 -5.07 -10.50 1.36
CA CYS A 105 -4.27 -11.23 0.40
C CYS A 105 -2.85 -11.43 0.94
N VAL A 106 -2.72 -11.68 2.25
CA VAL A 106 -1.43 -11.99 2.88
C VAL A 106 -1.11 -13.46 2.70
N GLU A 107 0.06 -13.75 2.14
CA GLU A 107 0.55 -15.10 1.88
C GLU A 107 1.98 -15.29 2.39
N THR A 108 2.35 -16.57 2.54
CA THR A 108 3.72 -17.00 2.80
C THR A 108 4.31 -17.54 1.50
N ILE A 109 5.31 -16.85 0.92
CA ILE A 109 5.72 -17.08 -0.46
C ILE A 109 7.21 -16.80 -0.71
N THR A 110 7.77 -17.39 -1.76
CA THR A 110 9.16 -17.13 -2.24
C THR A 110 9.21 -16.22 -3.46
N ASN A 111 8.14 -16.13 -4.24
CA ASN A 111 8.09 -15.22 -5.39
C ASN A 111 7.49 -13.86 -4.99
N PHE A 112 8.32 -13.03 -4.39
CA PHE A 112 7.93 -11.75 -3.78
C PHE A 112 7.34 -10.77 -4.81
N VAL A 113 7.95 -10.64 -5.98
CA VAL A 113 7.51 -9.73 -7.05
C VAL A 113 6.14 -10.14 -7.58
N ALA A 114 5.95 -11.43 -7.82
CA ALA A 114 4.67 -11.94 -8.28
C ALA A 114 3.54 -11.66 -7.27
N HIS A 115 3.81 -11.95 -5.99
CA HIS A 115 2.85 -11.74 -4.92
C HIS A 115 2.55 -10.25 -4.72
N GLY A 116 3.57 -9.39 -4.74
CA GLY A 116 3.38 -7.94 -4.62
C GLY A 116 2.45 -7.37 -5.70
N LYS A 117 2.58 -7.84 -6.95
CA LYS A 117 1.66 -7.45 -8.04
C LYS A 117 0.24 -7.96 -7.81
N CYS A 118 0.09 -9.19 -7.32
CA CYS A 118 -1.22 -9.74 -6.95
C CYS A 118 -1.89 -8.93 -5.84
N ALA A 119 -1.16 -8.60 -4.79
CA ALA A 119 -1.66 -7.81 -3.67
C ALA A 119 -2.11 -6.41 -4.11
N ALA A 120 -1.30 -5.73 -4.94
CA ALA A 120 -1.64 -4.44 -5.51
C ALA A 120 -2.92 -4.50 -6.39
N LYS A 121 -3.06 -5.55 -7.21
CA LYS A 121 -4.26 -5.75 -8.04
C LYS A 121 -5.49 -6.05 -7.19
N ALA A 122 -5.37 -6.88 -6.16
CA ALA A 122 -6.47 -7.21 -5.25
C ALA A 122 -6.93 -5.97 -4.48
N LEU A 123 -6.00 -5.14 -4.00
CA LEU A 123 -6.31 -3.89 -3.33
C LEU A 123 -7.06 -2.93 -4.25
N LEU A 124 -6.48 -2.61 -5.41
CA LEU A 124 -7.05 -1.62 -6.33
C LEU A 124 -8.39 -2.09 -6.93
N GLY A 125 -8.53 -3.39 -7.15
CA GLY A 125 -9.74 -4.03 -7.65
C GLY A 125 -10.81 -4.27 -6.58
N ASN A 126 -10.54 -3.99 -5.30
CA ASN A 126 -11.39 -4.33 -4.17
C ASN A 126 -11.77 -5.82 -4.14
N THR A 127 -10.79 -6.69 -4.41
CA THR A 127 -10.95 -8.15 -4.47
C THR A 127 -10.11 -8.88 -3.41
N LEU A 128 -9.77 -8.20 -2.31
CA LEU A 128 -9.23 -8.86 -1.13
C LEU A 128 -10.21 -9.94 -0.66
N THR A 129 -9.70 -11.11 -0.33
CA THR A 129 -10.52 -12.26 0.03
C THR A 129 -11.12 -12.08 1.43
N PRO A 130 -12.44 -12.09 1.60
CA PRO A 130 -13.06 -12.09 2.93
C PRO A 130 -12.64 -13.29 3.75
N SER A 131 -12.39 -13.09 5.03
CA SER A 131 -12.02 -14.14 5.97
C SER A 131 -12.54 -13.82 7.38
N SER A 132 -12.53 -14.81 8.26
CA SER A 132 -12.87 -14.59 9.66
C SER A 132 -11.60 -14.27 10.47
N PRO A 133 -11.66 -13.36 11.46
CA PRO A 133 -10.61 -13.25 12.45
C PRO A 133 -10.53 -14.51 13.31
N VAL A 134 -9.37 -14.78 13.91
CA VAL A 134 -9.25 -15.86 14.92
C VAL A 134 -10.12 -15.51 16.13
N ASP A 135 -9.99 -14.26 16.63
CA ASP A 135 -10.83 -13.73 17.68
C ASP A 135 -11.70 -12.59 17.11
N ASN A 136 -12.99 -12.80 17.02
CA ASN A 136 -13.95 -11.78 16.61
C ASN A 136 -14.39 -10.85 17.76
N SER A 137 -14.09 -11.24 19.00
CA SER A 137 -14.46 -10.51 20.22
C SER A 137 -13.27 -10.52 21.19
N ILE A 138 -12.90 -9.36 21.70
CA ILE A 138 -11.74 -9.17 22.59
C ILE A 138 -12.23 -8.54 23.88
N ALA A 139 -12.26 -9.33 24.96
CA ALA A 139 -12.69 -8.86 26.27
C ALA A 139 -11.77 -7.75 26.82
N ALA A 140 -12.30 -6.94 27.74
CA ALA A 140 -11.56 -5.87 28.41
C ALA A 140 -10.26 -6.38 29.02
N GLY A 141 -9.17 -5.65 28.82
CA GLY A 141 -7.83 -5.99 29.31
C GLY A 141 -7.17 -7.21 28.64
N LYS A 142 -7.76 -7.77 27.58
CA LYS A 142 -7.23 -8.95 26.87
C LYS A 142 -6.59 -8.56 25.55
N VAL A 143 -5.85 -9.51 24.98
CA VAL A 143 -5.30 -9.42 23.63
C VAL A 143 -6.03 -10.42 22.75
N GLY A 144 -6.51 -9.98 21.59
CA GLY A 144 -7.08 -10.82 20.53
C GLY A 144 -6.12 -11.00 19.38
N LEU A 145 -6.31 -12.07 18.64
CA LEU A 145 -5.58 -12.44 17.44
C LEU A 145 -6.48 -12.26 16.21
N VAL A 146 -6.07 -11.40 15.28
CA VAL A 146 -6.80 -11.21 14.01
C VAL A 146 -6.49 -12.35 13.05
N LYS A 147 -5.20 -12.53 12.73
CA LYS A 147 -4.70 -13.57 11.80
C LYS A 147 -3.30 -14.01 12.21
N GLU A 148 -2.93 -15.23 11.82
CA GLU A 148 -1.56 -15.74 11.98
C GLU A 148 -1.14 -16.61 10.80
N TRP A 149 0.17 -16.67 10.56
CA TRP A 149 0.81 -17.45 9.51
C TRP A 149 2.06 -18.15 10.04
N LYS A 150 2.32 -19.38 9.55
CA LYS A 150 3.62 -20.03 9.69
C LYS A 150 4.48 -19.61 8.52
N VAL A 151 5.68 -19.11 8.80
CA VAL A 151 6.59 -18.54 7.80
C VAL A 151 7.86 -19.38 7.79
N PRO A 152 8.05 -20.28 6.82
CA PRO A 152 9.29 -21.05 6.70
C PRO A 152 10.51 -20.13 6.48
N ASN A 153 11.70 -20.63 6.81
CA ASN A 153 12.92 -19.89 6.51
C ASN A 153 13.07 -19.68 5.00
N GLY A 154 13.46 -18.47 4.59
CA GLY A 154 13.56 -18.04 3.18
C GLY A 154 12.23 -17.63 2.55
N TYR A 155 11.12 -17.64 3.30
CA TYR A 155 9.82 -17.21 2.82
C TYR A 155 9.49 -15.80 3.33
N LEU A 156 8.83 -15.04 2.48
CA LEU A 156 8.18 -13.79 2.85
C LEU A 156 6.79 -14.08 3.42
N VAL A 157 6.39 -13.40 4.48
CA VAL A 157 5.00 -13.15 4.81
C VAL A 157 4.68 -11.72 4.39
N GLY A 158 3.80 -11.55 3.42
CA GLY A 158 3.55 -10.23 2.87
C GLY A 158 2.17 -10.09 2.23
N GLY A 159 1.72 -8.84 2.09
CA GLY A 159 0.47 -8.49 1.46
C GLY A 159 -0.33 -7.44 2.23
N ILE A 160 -1.63 -7.45 1.99
CA ILE A 160 -2.56 -6.46 2.51
C ILE A 160 -3.66 -7.16 3.30
N ILE A 161 -3.99 -6.61 4.47
CA ILE A 161 -5.14 -7.01 5.29
C ILE A 161 -5.93 -5.77 5.67
N GLU A 162 -7.25 -5.85 5.57
CA GLU A 162 -8.18 -4.84 6.07
C GLU A 162 -9.10 -5.45 7.11
N PHE A 163 -9.48 -4.68 8.13
CA PHE A 163 -10.48 -5.04 9.13
C PHE A 163 -11.04 -3.81 9.82
N THR A 164 -12.18 -3.98 10.49
CA THR A 164 -12.77 -2.95 11.36
C THR A 164 -12.70 -3.41 12.81
N LEU A 165 -12.22 -2.51 13.67
CA LEU A 165 -12.27 -2.63 15.13
C LEU A 165 -13.33 -1.69 15.66
N SER A 166 -14.24 -2.17 16.51
CA SER A 166 -15.33 -1.36 17.06
C SER A 166 -15.68 -1.74 18.51
N SER A 167 -16.31 -0.81 19.21
CA SER A 167 -16.81 -0.99 20.57
C SER A 167 -18.02 -0.08 20.80
N SER A 168 -18.84 -0.41 21.78
CA SER A 168 -19.96 0.43 22.24
C SER A 168 -19.48 1.71 22.96
N SER A 169 -18.21 1.78 23.36
CA SER A 169 -17.59 2.91 24.07
C SER A 169 -16.29 3.31 23.38
N PRO A 170 -15.78 4.53 23.63
CA PRO A 170 -14.46 4.93 23.13
C PRO A 170 -13.39 3.92 23.53
N MET A 171 -12.62 3.46 22.54
CA MET A 171 -11.59 2.44 22.68
C MET A 171 -10.26 3.06 23.13
N SER A 172 -9.47 2.27 23.87
CA SER A 172 -8.03 2.43 24.03
C SER A 172 -7.39 1.12 23.59
N TYR A 173 -6.64 1.13 22.49
CA TYR A 173 -6.19 -0.11 21.89
C TYR A 173 -4.76 -0.01 21.33
N LYS A 174 -4.16 -1.17 21.11
CA LYS A 174 -2.86 -1.30 20.45
C LYS A 174 -2.91 -2.43 19.43
N VAL A 175 -2.75 -2.10 18.14
CA VAL A 175 -2.56 -3.07 17.06
C VAL A 175 -1.09 -3.37 16.92
N ARG A 176 -0.71 -4.66 16.76
CA ARG A 176 0.70 -5.08 16.60
C ARG A 176 0.85 -6.09 15.47
N THR A 177 1.99 -6.03 14.79
CA THR A 177 2.56 -7.18 14.08
C THR A 177 3.57 -7.87 14.98
N VAL A 178 3.43 -9.17 15.14
CA VAL A 178 4.20 -9.99 16.10
C VAL A 178 4.80 -11.18 15.39
N ALA A 179 6.08 -11.45 15.64
CA ALA A 179 6.74 -12.69 15.26
C ALA A 179 7.06 -13.52 16.51
N ALA A 180 7.01 -14.87 16.41
CA ALA A 180 7.43 -15.78 17.46
C ALA A 180 8.33 -16.87 16.89
N LYS A 181 9.39 -17.25 17.64
CA LYS A 181 10.31 -18.33 17.25
C LYS A 181 9.64 -19.69 17.19
N SER A 182 8.64 -19.93 18.06
CA SER A 182 7.88 -21.19 18.07
C SER A 182 6.61 -21.08 17.24
N THR A 183 6.37 -22.05 16.38
CA THR A 183 5.13 -22.16 15.61
C THR A 183 3.91 -22.54 16.43
N THR A 184 4.11 -22.97 17.68
CA THR A 184 3.03 -23.29 18.64
C THR A 184 2.79 -22.16 19.65
N ALA A 185 3.60 -21.08 19.63
CA ALA A 185 3.43 -19.96 20.53
C ALA A 185 2.07 -19.27 20.34
N ASP A 186 1.44 -18.88 21.43
CA ASP A 186 0.27 -18.01 21.39
C ASP A 186 0.73 -16.53 21.29
N LEU A 187 0.50 -15.93 20.13
CA LEU A 187 0.92 -14.54 19.86
C LEU A 187 0.24 -13.52 20.77
N ARG A 188 -0.88 -13.85 21.43
CA ARG A 188 -1.57 -13.00 22.40
C ARG A 188 -0.73 -12.76 23.66
N SER A 189 0.19 -13.69 23.97
CA SER A 189 1.10 -13.58 25.13
C SER A 189 2.15 -12.49 24.96
N ASN A 190 2.40 -12.00 23.76
CA ASN A 190 3.41 -10.98 23.50
C ASN A 190 2.96 -9.59 23.97
N GLN A 191 3.74 -8.99 24.84
CA GLN A 191 3.57 -7.61 25.31
C GLN A 191 4.85 -6.77 25.15
N ASN A 192 5.84 -7.30 24.41
CA ASN A 192 7.14 -6.65 24.25
C ASN A 192 7.00 -5.29 23.55
N ALA A 193 7.94 -4.41 23.83
CA ALA A 193 8.13 -3.18 23.05
C ALA A 193 8.47 -3.50 21.58
N VAL A 194 8.27 -2.52 20.72
CA VAL A 194 8.67 -2.61 19.31
C VAL A 194 10.19 -2.77 19.24
N VAL A 195 10.65 -3.73 18.44
CA VAL A 195 12.08 -3.97 18.25
C VAL A 195 12.77 -2.77 17.58
N SER A 196 14.06 -2.60 17.84
CA SER A 196 14.85 -1.59 17.15
C SER A 196 14.77 -1.79 15.63
N PRO A 197 14.75 -0.71 14.84
CA PRO A 197 14.70 -0.82 13.39
C PRO A 197 15.98 -1.45 12.84
N VAL A 198 15.83 -2.20 11.74
CA VAL A 198 16.95 -2.78 10.99
C VAL A 198 16.87 -2.30 9.53
N GLY A 199 17.93 -1.62 9.07
CA GLY A 199 17.95 -1.05 7.72
C GLY A 199 17.03 0.16 7.56
N THR A 200 16.61 0.44 6.32
CA THR A 200 15.91 1.68 5.94
C THR A 200 14.48 1.46 5.43
N HIS A 201 13.97 0.23 5.48
CA HIS A 201 12.59 -0.05 5.09
C HIS A 201 11.60 0.66 6.02
N PRO A 202 10.44 1.11 5.49
CA PRO A 202 9.53 1.94 6.28
C PRO A 202 8.66 1.13 7.25
N ARG A 203 8.32 1.73 8.38
CA ARG A 203 7.21 1.35 9.25
C ARG A 203 6.58 2.60 9.84
N GLY A 204 5.27 2.61 10.00
CA GLY A 204 4.53 3.74 10.53
C GLY A 204 3.02 3.54 10.46
N SER A 205 2.29 4.50 10.98
CA SER A 205 0.81 4.49 10.96
C SER A 205 0.29 5.91 10.69
N TRP A 206 -0.73 5.99 9.82
CA TRP A 206 -1.32 7.29 9.40
C TRP A 206 -2.84 7.19 9.42
N ASN A 207 -3.53 8.34 9.45
CA ASN A 207 -5.00 8.41 9.47
C ASN A 207 -5.65 8.34 8.08
N PHE A 208 -4.89 8.00 7.06
CA PHE A 208 -5.36 7.83 5.68
C PHE A 208 -4.61 6.68 5.01
N SER A 209 -5.24 6.07 4.00
CA SER A 209 -4.67 4.97 3.22
C SER A 209 -4.78 5.19 1.71
N ASN A 210 -5.32 6.34 1.26
CA ASN A 210 -5.41 6.74 -0.13
C ASN A 210 -4.87 8.15 -0.32
N ILE A 211 -4.27 8.41 -1.49
CA ILE A 211 -3.68 9.70 -1.88
C ILE A 211 -4.22 10.09 -3.24
N ASP A 212 -4.72 11.32 -3.36
CA ASP A 212 -5.07 11.94 -4.64
C ASP A 212 -3.93 12.85 -5.10
N GLY A 213 -3.45 12.66 -6.33
CA GLY A 213 -2.40 13.46 -6.96
C GLY A 213 -2.98 14.55 -7.86
N TYR A 214 -2.43 15.75 -7.73
CA TYR A 214 -2.88 16.95 -8.42
C TYR A 214 -1.71 17.70 -9.09
N GLY A 215 -2.03 18.58 -10.04
CA GLY A 215 -1.05 19.42 -10.72
C GLY A 215 -0.50 20.55 -9.85
N THR A 216 -1.27 20.97 -8.85
CA THR A 216 -0.94 22.08 -7.95
C THR A 216 -1.18 21.71 -6.50
N SER A 217 -0.55 22.40 -5.58
CA SER A 217 -0.68 22.15 -4.13
C SER A 217 -2.06 22.50 -3.55
N ASP A 218 -2.83 23.36 -4.21
CA ASP A 218 -4.21 23.71 -3.83
C ASP A 218 -5.24 22.67 -4.33
N GLY A 219 -4.86 21.77 -5.25
CA GLY A 219 -5.67 20.65 -5.67
C GLY A 219 -6.27 20.77 -7.07
N ALA A 220 -5.76 21.65 -7.92
CA ALA A 220 -6.12 21.64 -9.34
C ALA A 220 -5.51 20.43 -10.05
N ALA A 221 -6.27 19.75 -10.91
CA ALA A 221 -5.78 18.64 -11.70
C ALA A 221 -4.57 19.04 -12.56
N ALA A 222 -3.67 18.09 -12.83
CA ALA A 222 -2.57 18.32 -13.77
C ALA A 222 -3.14 18.59 -15.18
N LEU A 223 -2.51 19.48 -15.94
CA LEU A 223 -3.00 19.89 -17.27
C LEU A 223 -2.12 19.33 -18.37
N TYR A 224 -2.75 18.63 -19.30
CA TYR A 224 -2.22 18.30 -20.61
C TYR A 224 -3.02 19.09 -21.67
N THR A 225 -2.33 19.79 -22.56
CA THR A 225 -2.95 20.49 -23.69
C THR A 225 -2.50 19.83 -25.00
N VAL A 226 -3.43 19.53 -25.90
CA VAL A 226 -3.12 19.06 -27.25
C VAL A 226 -2.21 20.07 -27.94
N GLY A 227 -1.08 19.59 -28.46
CA GLY A 227 0.01 20.41 -28.97
C GLY A 227 1.20 20.54 -28.01
N ASP A 228 1.08 20.08 -26.73
CA ASP A 228 2.22 20.01 -25.82
C ASP A 228 3.24 18.93 -26.25
N GLY A 229 2.87 18.07 -27.21
CA GLY A 229 3.63 16.89 -27.58
C GLY A 229 3.59 15.80 -26.50
N ASN A 230 4.60 14.93 -26.45
CA ASN A 230 4.70 13.92 -25.41
C ASN A 230 4.97 14.59 -24.06
N LYS A 231 4.12 14.31 -23.05
CA LYS A 231 4.22 14.88 -21.71
C LYS A 231 4.08 13.82 -20.64
N SER A 232 4.81 13.97 -19.56
CA SER A 232 4.84 12.98 -18.49
C SER A 232 4.65 13.67 -17.13
N PHE A 233 3.87 13.01 -16.23
CA PHE A 233 3.61 13.46 -14.85
C PHE A 233 4.10 12.40 -13.86
N SER A 234 4.97 12.78 -12.93
CA SER A 234 5.51 11.84 -11.93
C SER A 234 4.52 11.64 -10.79
N ILE A 235 4.29 10.37 -10.44
CA ILE A 235 3.50 9.88 -9.32
C ILE A 235 4.36 9.02 -8.41
N ASN A 236 3.95 8.81 -7.17
CA ASN A 236 4.75 8.13 -6.14
C ASN A 236 6.17 8.73 -6.11
N ASN A 237 6.23 10.07 -6.20
CA ASN A 237 7.47 10.80 -6.47
C ASN A 237 8.30 11.05 -5.20
N GLY A 238 7.73 10.78 -4.02
CA GLY A 238 8.41 10.90 -2.74
C GLY A 238 8.86 12.32 -2.38
N ILE A 239 8.31 13.34 -3.05
CA ILE A 239 8.59 14.77 -2.84
C ILE A 239 7.27 15.50 -2.59
N ASN A 240 6.55 15.90 -3.65
CA ASN A 240 5.32 16.70 -3.53
C ASN A 240 4.12 15.84 -3.09
N ASP A 241 4.15 14.53 -3.28
CA ASP A 241 3.11 13.59 -2.84
C ASP A 241 3.52 12.77 -1.60
N ASN A 242 4.63 13.13 -0.96
CA ASN A 242 5.17 12.40 0.19
C ASN A 242 4.45 12.79 1.49
N LEU A 243 3.25 12.24 1.72
CA LEU A 243 2.42 12.52 2.89
C LEU A 243 2.64 11.54 4.04
N MET A 244 3.16 10.32 3.75
CA MET A 244 3.41 9.28 4.74
C MET A 244 4.87 9.32 5.21
N THR A 245 5.23 10.37 5.95
CA THR A 245 6.57 10.54 6.49
C THR A 245 6.67 9.99 7.90
N LYS A 246 7.91 9.85 8.40
CA LYS A 246 8.16 9.53 9.80
C LYS A 246 7.46 10.54 10.73
N ASP A 247 7.60 11.85 10.43
CA ASP A 247 7.11 12.92 11.31
C ASP A 247 5.59 13.05 11.30
N THR A 248 4.91 12.60 10.22
CA THR A 248 3.45 12.57 10.13
C THR A 248 2.83 11.27 10.62
N SER A 249 3.66 10.27 10.97
CA SER A 249 3.21 9.01 11.54
C SER A 249 2.74 9.18 12.99
N TYR A 250 1.75 8.42 13.40
CA TYR A 250 1.52 8.16 14.81
C TYR A 250 2.75 7.46 15.40
N MET A 251 3.11 7.80 16.64
CA MET A 251 4.33 7.30 17.30
C MET A 251 5.60 7.55 16.48
N PRO A 252 5.92 8.81 16.14
CA PRO A 252 7.03 9.15 15.23
C PRO A 252 8.40 8.74 15.76
N SER A 253 8.58 8.60 17.07
CA SER A 253 9.83 8.12 17.68
C SER A 253 10.17 6.67 17.31
N GLU A 254 9.17 5.84 17.05
CA GLU A 254 9.32 4.42 16.70
C GLU A 254 9.17 4.18 15.18
N ALA A 255 8.63 5.15 14.45
CA ALA A 255 8.50 5.08 13.00
C ALA A 255 9.87 5.16 12.31
N VAL A 256 9.99 4.52 11.15
CA VAL A 256 11.23 4.49 10.37
C VAL A 256 10.93 4.86 8.93
N ALA A 257 11.79 5.70 8.37
CA ALA A 257 11.75 6.13 6.98
C ALA A 257 10.38 6.69 6.56
N THR A 258 10.11 6.65 5.29
CA THR A 258 8.90 7.23 4.67
C THR A 258 8.36 6.25 3.65
N ASN A 259 7.05 6.08 3.57
CA ASN A 259 6.42 5.29 2.51
C ASN A 259 6.41 6.05 1.17
N LYS A 260 7.59 6.40 0.66
CA LYS A 260 7.74 7.14 -0.61
C LYS A 260 7.14 6.43 -1.80
N GLY A 261 7.14 5.08 -1.77
CA GLY A 261 6.60 4.23 -2.82
C GLY A 261 5.08 4.05 -2.75
N HIS A 262 4.44 4.53 -1.69
CA HIS A 262 3.01 4.36 -1.44
C HIS A 262 2.58 2.88 -1.48
N TYR A 263 3.42 1.97 -0.95
CA TYR A 263 3.09 0.55 -0.85
C TYR A 263 1.86 0.35 0.04
N GLY A 264 0.89 -0.44 -0.42
CA GLY A 264 -0.38 -0.63 0.27
C GLY A 264 -1.38 0.53 0.14
N VAL A 265 -1.07 1.55 -0.64
CA VAL A 265 -1.88 2.76 -0.85
C VAL A 265 -2.54 2.70 -2.22
N ILE A 266 -3.77 3.22 -2.32
CA ILE A 266 -4.37 3.55 -3.61
C ILE A 266 -4.02 5.01 -3.92
N TYR A 267 -3.31 5.21 -5.02
CA TYR A 267 -2.96 6.53 -5.54
C TYR A 267 -3.86 6.86 -6.72
N LYS A 268 -4.47 8.04 -6.73
CA LYS A 268 -5.34 8.55 -7.80
C LYS A 268 -4.74 9.81 -8.39
N ALA A 269 -4.23 9.76 -9.61
CA ALA A 269 -3.76 10.94 -10.33
C ALA A 269 -4.91 11.58 -11.11
N ASN A 270 -5.13 12.88 -10.93
CA ASN A 270 -6.16 13.64 -11.59
C ASN A 270 -5.53 14.51 -12.69
N ILE A 271 -5.96 14.28 -13.96
CA ILE A 271 -5.38 14.95 -15.14
C ILE A 271 -6.51 15.52 -15.99
N THR A 272 -6.44 16.81 -16.26
CA THR A 272 -7.31 17.49 -17.22
C THR A 272 -6.62 17.50 -18.59
N PHE A 273 -7.33 17.04 -19.60
CA PHE A 273 -6.94 17.04 -20.99
C PHE A 273 -7.72 18.13 -21.71
N LYS A 274 -7.01 19.05 -22.39
CA LYS A 274 -7.59 20.18 -23.12
C LYS A 274 -7.24 20.08 -24.59
N ASN A 275 -8.23 20.17 -25.48
CA ASN A 275 -8.03 20.26 -26.92
C ASN A 275 -8.46 21.64 -27.43
N PRO A 276 -7.56 22.63 -27.57
CA PRO A 276 -7.89 23.94 -28.08
C PRO A 276 -7.98 23.99 -29.63
N THR A 277 -7.70 22.89 -30.30
CA THR A 277 -7.64 22.85 -31.77
C THR A 277 -9.02 22.75 -32.40
N GLN A 278 -9.07 22.92 -33.73
CA GLN A 278 -10.31 22.81 -34.51
C GLN A 278 -10.63 21.39 -35.00
N ALA A 279 -9.88 20.39 -34.56
CA ALA A 279 -10.08 18.98 -34.90
C ALA A 279 -10.09 18.09 -33.66
N ASP A 280 -10.84 17.00 -33.71
CA ASP A 280 -10.78 15.96 -32.68
C ASP A 280 -9.38 15.34 -32.64
N LYS A 281 -8.90 14.98 -31.44
CA LYS A 281 -7.55 14.43 -31.25
C LYS A 281 -7.59 13.13 -30.45
N ALA A 282 -6.93 12.12 -31.00
CA ALA A 282 -6.74 10.85 -30.29
C ALA A 282 -5.48 10.94 -29.42
N LEU A 283 -5.62 10.56 -28.15
CA LEU A 283 -4.53 10.53 -27.18
C LEU A 283 -4.33 9.10 -26.65
N LYS A 284 -3.09 8.77 -26.33
CA LYS A 284 -2.71 7.53 -25.69
C LYS A 284 -2.10 7.85 -24.32
N VAL A 285 -2.50 7.10 -23.31
CA VAL A 285 -2.02 7.26 -21.92
C VAL A 285 -1.32 5.98 -21.48
N TYR A 286 -0.14 6.13 -20.91
CA TYR A 286 0.69 5.02 -20.46
C TYR A 286 1.07 5.20 -18.98
N LEU A 287 1.21 4.07 -18.28
CA LEU A 287 1.88 4.00 -17.00
C LEU A 287 3.31 3.46 -17.20
N THR A 288 4.31 4.07 -16.60
CA THR A 288 5.73 3.74 -16.77
C THR A 288 6.51 3.86 -15.47
N GLY A 289 7.58 3.08 -15.31
CA GLY A 289 8.52 3.20 -14.20
C GLY A 289 9.55 4.31 -14.43
N ARG A 290 10.03 4.94 -13.36
CA ARG A 290 11.06 6.00 -13.40
C ARG A 290 12.21 5.81 -12.41
N GLY A 291 11.98 5.09 -11.31
CA GLY A 291 12.97 4.90 -10.25
C GLY A 291 13.62 3.52 -10.23
N GLY A 292 13.44 2.72 -11.28
CA GLY A 292 13.87 1.33 -11.37
C GLY A 292 12.75 0.47 -11.95
N SER A 293 12.81 -0.85 -11.78
CA SER A 293 11.75 -1.75 -12.21
C SER A 293 10.45 -1.45 -11.47
N TYR A 294 9.39 -1.12 -12.19
CA TYR A 294 8.07 -0.80 -11.65
C TYR A 294 7.05 -1.88 -11.99
N GLY A 295 6.03 -2.04 -11.16
CA GLY A 295 4.86 -2.89 -11.41
C GLY A 295 3.83 -2.73 -10.31
N GLY A 296 2.67 -3.35 -10.50
CA GLY A 296 1.56 -3.23 -9.55
C GLY A 296 0.22 -3.39 -10.23
N ALA A 297 -0.68 -2.45 -10.00
CA ALA A 297 -2.00 -2.41 -10.62
C ALA A 297 -2.36 -1.01 -11.10
N VAL A 298 -3.22 -0.95 -12.11
CA VAL A 298 -3.72 0.30 -12.69
C VAL A 298 -5.20 0.19 -13.06
N ARG A 299 -5.90 1.31 -12.96
CA ARG A 299 -7.29 1.48 -13.41
C ARG A 299 -7.46 2.87 -14.00
N TRP A 300 -8.11 2.93 -15.18
CA TRP A 300 -8.51 4.17 -15.83
C TRP A 300 -9.95 4.51 -15.43
N ASN A 301 -10.17 5.67 -14.82
CA ASN A 301 -11.48 6.09 -14.30
C ASN A 301 -12.15 4.98 -13.46
N ASN A 302 -13.41 4.71 -13.74
CA ASN A 302 -14.19 3.64 -13.10
C ASN A 302 -14.16 2.32 -13.90
N GLY A 303 -13.22 2.18 -14.81
CA GLY A 303 -13.06 0.97 -15.63
C GLY A 303 -12.50 -0.22 -14.84
N PRO A 304 -12.15 -1.33 -15.52
CA PRO A 304 -11.57 -2.50 -14.88
C PRO A 304 -10.16 -2.23 -14.33
N THR A 305 -9.80 -3.01 -13.31
CA THR A 305 -8.45 -3.00 -12.74
C THR A 305 -7.58 -4.03 -13.44
N TYR A 306 -6.41 -3.61 -13.87
CA TYR A 306 -5.43 -4.43 -14.55
C TYR A 306 -4.15 -4.58 -13.75
N GLY A 307 -3.58 -5.80 -13.74
CA GLY A 307 -2.22 -6.05 -13.28
C GLY A 307 -1.20 -5.50 -14.28
N VAL A 308 -0.19 -4.82 -13.76
CA VAL A 308 0.91 -4.24 -14.53
C VAL A 308 2.11 -5.18 -14.48
N PRO A 309 2.70 -5.57 -15.63
CA PRO A 309 3.92 -6.38 -15.65
C PRO A 309 5.09 -5.61 -15.01
N THR A 310 6.19 -6.28 -14.77
CA THR A 310 7.43 -5.59 -14.40
C THR A 310 7.94 -4.80 -15.60
N LEU A 311 8.01 -3.47 -15.45
CA LEU A 311 8.43 -2.53 -16.48
C LEU A 311 9.87 -2.08 -16.25
N ALA A 312 10.69 -2.10 -17.27
CA ALA A 312 12.01 -1.47 -17.23
C ALA A 312 11.86 0.06 -17.17
N SER A 313 12.67 0.68 -16.30
CA SER A 313 12.63 2.13 -16.08
C SER A 313 12.90 2.91 -17.37
N ASN A 314 12.14 3.97 -17.59
CA ASN A 314 12.28 4.97 -18.66
C ASN A 314 12.04 4.46 -20.09
N THR A 315 12.01 3.15 -20.32
CA THR A 315 11.96 2.55 -21.66
C THR A 315 10.72 1.73 -21.93
N GLN A 316 10.03 1.27 -20.87
CA GLN A 316 8.82 0.48 -21.00
C GLN A 316 7.64 1.12 -20.27
N GLY A 317 6.47 0.92 -20.83
CA GLY A 317 5.19 1.29 -20.23
C GLY A 317 4.09 0.33 -20.63
N VAL A 318 2.95 0.44 -19.98
CA VAL A 318 1.71 -0.20 -20.39
C VAL A 318 0.73 0.87 -20.82
N ARG A 319 0.07 0.65 -21.98
CA ARG A 319 -1.00 1.54 -22.43
C ARG A 319 -2.26 1.27 -21.60
N ILE A 320 -2.70 2.29 -20.87
CA ILE A 320 -3.86 2.19 -19.97
C ILE A 320 -5.14 2.74 -20.59
N ALA A 321 -5.01 3.67 -21.54
CA ALA A 321 -6.14 4.22 -22.28
C ALA A 321 -5.73 4.70 -23.68
N THR A 322 -6.70 4.67 -24.58
CA THR A 322 -6.73 5.44 -25.82
C THR A 322 -8.11 6.08 -25.91
N PHE A 323 -8.18 7.38 -26.11
CA PHE A 323 -9.45 8.10 -26.18
C PHE A 323 -9.33 9.31 -27.09
N THR A 324 -10.47 9.78 -27.59
CA THR A 324 -10.55 10.98 -28.43
C THR A 324 -11.08 12.13 -27.58
N ILE A 325 -10.39 13.27 -27.65
CA ILE A 325 -10.87 14.52 -27.06
C ILE A 325 -11.44 15.39 -28.18
N PRO A 326 -12.75 15.76 -28.14
CA PRO A 326 -13.37 16.59 -29.15
C PRO A 326 -12.71 17.97 -29.24
N LYS A 327 -12.76 18.56 -30.43
CA LYS A 327 -12.27 19.92 -30.67
C LYS A 327 -12.89 20.94 -29.72
N GLY A 328 -12.10 21.87 -29.23
CA GLY A 328 -12.55 22.98 -28.36
C GLY A 328 -12.98 22.53 -26.96
N THR A 329 -12.77 21.26 -26.56
CA THR A 329 -13.26 20.75 -25.26
C THR A 329 -12.13 20.48 -24.26
N SER A 330 -12.56 20.23 -23.03
CA SER A 330 -11.70 19.82 -21.93
C SER A 330 -12.41 18.74 -21.12
N VAL A 331 -11.65 17.71 -20.66
CA VAL A 331 -12.16 16.61 -19.85
C VAL A 331 -11.14 16.22 -18.80
N THR A 332 -11.59 15.90 -17.58
CA THR A 332 -10.71 15.40 -16.52
C THR A 332 -10.88 13.90 -16.37
N HIS A 333 -9.76 13.18 -16.38
CA HIS A 333 -9.70 11.75 -16.12
C HIS A 333 -8.83 11.44 -14.90
N SER A 334 -9.09 10.28 -14.31
CA SER A 334 -8.33 9.77 -13.17
C SER A 334 -7.61 8.48 -13.52
N VAL A 335 -6.34 8.39 -13.12
CA VAL A 335 -5.55 7.16 -13.18
C VAL A 335 -5.34 6.67 -11.76
N TYR A 336 -5.86 5.52 -11.44
CA TYR A 336 -5.63 4.88 -10.14
C TYR A 336 -4.51 3.87 -10.25
N THR A 337 -3.61 3.86 -9.26
CA THR A 337 -2.51 2.90 -9.19
C THR A 337 -2.36 2.34 -7.78
N SER A 338 -1.77 1.14 -7.68
CA SER A 338 -1.22 0.60 -6.44
C SER A 338 0.12 -0.04 -6.76
N THR A 339 1.17 0.35 -6.03
CA THR A 339 2.53 -0.14 -6.24
C THR A 339 2.70 -1.52 -5.62
N ALA A 340 3.32 -2.45 -6.34
CA ALA A 340 3.66 -3.77 -5.83
C ALA A 340 4.82 -3.70 -4.83
N GLY A 341 4.77 -4.49 -3.77
CA GLY A 341 5.92 -4.78 -2.92
C GLY A 341 7.09 -5.34 -3.75
N SER A 342 8.32 -5.13 -3.33
CA SER A 342 9.57 -5.50 -4.01
C SER A 342 9.82 -4.81 -5.36
N LEU A 343 9.07 -3.77 -5.72
CA LEU A 343 9.28 -2.99 -6.94
C LEU A 343 9.49 -1.50 -6.63
N ASN A 344 10.03 -0.76 -7.59
CA ASN A 344 10.58 0.57 -7.33
C ASN A 344 9.65 1.70 -7.77
N THR A 345 9.83 2.85 -7.15
CA THR A 345 9.21 4.15 -7.49
C THR A 345 10.32 5.20 -7.68
N PRO A 346 10.05 6.35 -8.27
CA PRO A 346 8.75 6.84 -8.76
C PRO A 346 8.26 6.12 -10.01
N ALA A 347 6.98 6.33 -10.30
CA ALA A 347 6.34 6.01 -11.57
C ALA A 347 5.91 7.30 -12.27
N ALA A 348 5.42 7.18 -13.51
CA ALA A 348 4.87 8.32 -14.22
C ALA A 348 3.72 7.93 -15.14
N ILE A 349 2.85 8.90 -15.40
CA ILE A 349 1.81 8.84 -16.41
C ILE A 349 2.32 9.60 -17.64
N LEU A 350 2.53 8.90 -18.75
CA LEU A 350 2.96 9.46 -20.02
C LEU A 350 1.76 9.59 -20.96
N ILE A 351 1.64 10.74 -21.60
CA ILE A 351 0.61 11.08 -22.58
C ILE A 351 1.32 11.33 -23.91
N THR A 352 0.78 10.74 -24.97
CA THR A 352 1.25 10.93 -26.36
C THR A 352 0.08 11.22 -27.28
N GLU A 353 0.33 11.98 -28.33
CA GLU A 353 -0.59 12.19 -29.44
C GLU A 353 -0.51 11.07 -30.47
#